data_6f24499624909851769b4b7bfb993eed
#
_entry.id   6f24499624909851769b4b7bfb993eed
#
_cell.length_a   1.000
_cell.length_b   1.000
_cell.length_c   1.000
_cell.angle_alpha   90.00
_cell.angle_beta   90.00
_cell.angle_gamma   90.00
#
_symmetry.space_group_name_H-M   'P 1'
#
loop_
_entity.id
_entity.type
_entity.pdbx_description
1 polymer ?
#
loop_
_entity_poly.entity_id
_entity_poly.type
_entity_poly.pdbx_seq_one_letter_code
_entity_poly.pdbx_strand_id
1 'polypeptide(L)'
;MFFLNHYTYIYKYITMNEENTKLTTVKILKDVYSSFKKVSFTSDVTLQKLVNRTVERYVSDESFRSEMNEYVKLQISGSQF
;
A
#
# COMPACT_ATOMS: atom_id res chain seq x y z
N MET A 1 7.56 10.33 -14.88
CA MET A 1 7.28 10.52 -15.10
C MET A 1 7.39 10.62 -15.34
N PHE A 2 6.95 10.11 -15.24
CA PHE A 2 6.64 10.18 -15.49
C PHE A 2 6.68 10.01 -15.73
N PHE A 3 6.66 9.39 -15.25
CA PHE A 3 6.34 9.31 -15.61
C PHE A 3 6.17 9.29 -15.88
N LEU A 4 6.05 8.87 -15.56
CA LEU A 4 5.56 8.97 -15.84
C LEU A 4 5.56 8.99 -15.98
N ASN A 5 5.51 8.71 -15.84
CA ASN A 5 5.19 8.87 -16.04
C ASN A 5 5.08 8.75 -16.35
N HIS A 6 4.81 8.53 -16.27
CA HIS A 6 4.32 8.52 -16.53
C HIS A 6 4.26 8.01 -16.80
N TYR A 7 4.07 7.70 -16.70
CA TYR A 7 3.72 7.07 -16.81
C TYR A 7 3.34 6.98 -16.79
N THR A 8 2.86 6.86 -16.31
CA THR A 8 2.16 6.64 -16.06
C THR A 8 1.66 6.99 -16.27
N TYR A 9 0.98 7.47 -16.35
CA TYR A 9 0.13 7.61 -16.47
C TYR A 9 -0.56 7.60 -17.32
N ILE A 10 -0.70 7.78 -17.60
CA ILE A 10 -1.60 7.58 -18.25
C ILE A 10 -2.29 6.46 -18.28
N TYR A 11 -1.89 5.66 -18.42
CA TYR A 11 -2.53 4.53 -18.39
C TYR A 11 -3.27 4.50 -17.23
N LYS A 12 -3.19 5.43 -16.58
CA LYS A 12 -3.75 5.34 -15.49
C LYS A 12 -5.11 5.51 -15.54
N TYR A 13 -5.61 6.11 -16.45
CA TYR A 13 -6.93 6.16 -16.46
C TYR A 13 -7.51 5.10 -17.10
N ILE A 14 -6.77 4.26 -17.47
CA ILE A 14 -7.25 3.17 -17.97
C ILE A 14 -7.98 2.50 -16.98
N THR A 15 -9.03 1.97 -17.21
CA THR A 15 -9.79 1.26 -16.28
C THR A 15 -8.99 0.19 -15.71
N MET A 16 -9.11 -0.03 -14.45
CA MET A 16 -8.46 -1.08 -13.78
C MET A 16 -9.21 -2.33 -14.03
N ASN A 17 -8.94 -2.98 -15.09
CA ASN A 17 -9.62 -4.23 -15.35
C ASN A 17 -8.79 -5.37 -14.76
N GLU A 18 -9.34 -6.55 -14.79
CA GLU A 18 -8.71 -7.69 -14.14
C GLU A 18 -7.37 -8.07 -14.73
N GLU A 19 -7.12 -7.69 -15.95
CA GLU A 19 -5.84 -8.02 -16.57
C GLU A 19 -4.71 -7.19 -15.99
N ASN A 20 -5.03 -6.05 -15.41
CA ASN A 20 -4.03 -5.15 -14.85
C ASN A 20 -3.90 -5.26 -13.35
N THR A 21 -4.64 -6.14 -12.73
CA THR A 21 -4.61 -6.26 -11.28
C THR A 21 -4.43 -7.71 -10.88
N LYS A 22 -3.97 -7.93 -9.67
CA LYS A 22 -3.82 -9.25 -9.12
C LYS A 22 -4.47 -9.26 -7.75
N LEU A 23 -5.34 -10.23 -7.52
CA LEU A 23 -5.95 -10.37 -6.21
C LEU A 23 -5.00 -11.11 -5.29
N THR A 24 -4.70 -10.52 -4.15
CA THR A 24 -3.89 -11.15 -3.13
C THR A 24 -4.60 -11.06 -1.80
N THR A 25 -4.15 -11.86 -0.84
CA THR A 25 -4.72 -11.79 0.49
C THR A 25 -3.62 -11.63 1.52
N VAL A 26 -3.90 -10.86 2.55
CA VAL A 26 -2.98 -10.69 3.67
C VAL A 26 -3.79 -10.66 4.94
N LYS A 27 -3.13 -11.00 6.05
CA LYS A 27 -3.74 -10.87 7.36
C LYS A 27 -3.25 -9.58 7.98
N ILE A 28 -4.14 -8.82 8.58
CA ILE A 28 -3.77 -7.58 9.24
C ILE A 28 -4.13 -7.71 10.72
N LEU A 29 -3.25 -7.23 11.58
CA LEU A 29 -3.53 -7.25 13.01
C LEU A 29 -4.84 -6.52 13.29
N LYS A 30 -5.68 -7.12 14.12
CA LYS A 30 -7.02 -6.58 14.36
C LYS A 30 -7.02 -5.15 14.83
N ASP A 31 -6.16 -4.84 15.79
CA ASP A 31 -6.12 -3.49 16.36
C ASP A 31 -5.64 -2.48 15.34
N VAL A 32 -4.68 -2.87 14.52
CA VAL A 32 -4.17 -2.00 13.48
C VAL A 32 -5.26 -1.74 12.44
N TYR A 33 -6.00 -2.78 12.08
CA TYR A 33 -7.06 -2.62 11.11
C TYR A 33 -8.18 -1.72 11.64
N SER A 34 -8.54 -1.89 12.92
CA SER A 34 -9.55 -1.03 13.53
C SER A 34 -9.11 0.42 13.52
N SER A 35 -7.84 0.67 13.83
CA SER A 35 -7.31 2.03 13.82
C SER A 35 -7.31 2.59 12.40
N PHE A 36 -6.97 1.75 11.41
CA PHE A 36 -7.02 2.18 10.02
C PHE A 36 -8.41 2.62 9.63
N LYS A 37 -9.43 1.86 10.03
CA LYS A 37 -10.81 2.20 9.68
C LYS A 37 -11.20 3.58 10.26
N LYS A 38 -10.75 3.86 11.46
CA LYS A 38 -11.07 5.15 12.08
C LYS A 38 -10.36 6.30 11.37
N VAL A 39 -9.10 6.13 11.07
CA VAL A 39 -8.33 7.18 10.43
C VAL A 39 -8.80 7.39 8.99
N SER A 40 -9.08 6.31 8.28
CA SER A 40 -9.44 6.42 6.87
C SER A 40 -10.85 6.94 6.66
N PHE A 41 -11.66 6.94 7.71
CA PHE A 41 -13.04 7.37 7.59
C PHE A 41 -13.15 8.80 7.06
N THR A 42 -12.27 9.69 7.51
CA THR A 42 -12.32 11.08 7.09
C THR A 42 -11.47 11.35 5.87
N SER A 43 -10.58 10.46 5.50
CA SER A 43 -9.67 10.72 4.38
C SER A 43 -10.07 10.03 3.10
N ASP A 44 -11.10 9.19 3.15
CA ASP A 44 -11.62 8.53 1.95
C ASP A 44 -10.58 7.61 1.29
N VAL A 45 -9.64 7.12 2.05
CA VAL A 45 -8.63 6.21 1.52
C VAL A 45 -9.04 4.78 1.84
N THR A 46 -9.34 4.00 0.83
CA THR A 46 -9.70 2.60 1.03
C THR A 46 -8.44 1.78 1.30
N LEU A 47 -8.62 0.58 1.83
CA LEU A 47 -7.49 -0.29 2.06
C LEU A 47 -6.78 -0.61 0.74
N GLN A 48 -7.53 -0.81 -0.32
CA GLN A 48 -6.95 -1.09 -1.62
C GLN A 48 -6.07 0.07 -2.10
N LYS A 49 -6.55 1.30 -1.92
CA LYS A 49 -5.74 2.46 -2.31
C LYS A 49 -4.47 2.54 -1.47
N LEU A 50 -4.61 2.33 -0.17
CA LEU A 50 -3.45 2.39 0.71
C LEU A 50 -2.42 1.35 0.34
N VAL A 51 -2.86 0.11 0.11
CA VAL A 51 -1.93 -0.97 -0.21
C VAL A 51 -1.23 -0.67 -1.54
N ASN A 52 -1.98 -0.28 -2.56
CA ASN A 52 -1.36 0.00 -3.85
C ASN A 52 -0.34 1.13 -3.77
N ARG A 53 -0.68 2.19 -3.05
CA ARG A 53 0.23 3.32 -2.92
C ARG A 53 1.46 2.96 -2.10
N THR A 54 1.27 2.17 -1.06
CA THR A 54 2.38 1.77 -0.21
C THR A 54 3.32 0.81 -0.94
N VAL A 55 2.75 -0.14 -1.67
CA VAL A 55 3.57 -1.09 -2.42
C VAL A 55 4.34 -0.37 -3.51
N GLU A 56 3.69 0.54 -4.19
CA GLU A 56 4.35 1.30 -5.25
C GLU A 56 5.51 2.11 -4.65
N ARG A 57 5.27 2.74 -3.51
CA ARG A 57 6.30 3.53 -2.87
C ARG A 57 7.45 2.68 -2.37
N TYR A 58 7.14 1.49 -1.89
CA TYR A 58 8.17 0.56 -1.45
C TYR A 58 9.11 0.21 -2.60
N VAL A 59 8.56 0.06 -3.80
CA VAL A 59 9.36 -0.26 -4.97
C VAL A 59 10.17 0.93 -5.46
N SER A 60 9.58 2.12 -5.44
CA SER A 60 10.18 3.28 -6.09
C SER A 60 11.00 4.18 -5.16
N ASP A 61 10.80 4.07 -3.85
CA ASP A 61 11.45 4.97 -2.89
C ASP A 61 12.35 4.16 -1.97
N GLU A 62 13.65 4.26 -2.20
CA GLU A 62 14.63 3.48 -1.45
C GLU A 62 14.62 3.81 0.03
N SER A 63 14.43 5.06 0.37
CA SER A 63 14.40 5.49 1.75
C SER A 63 13.19 4.89 2.48
N PHE A 64 12.03 4.92 1.84
CA PHE A 64 10.83 4.34 2.40
C PHE A 64 10.99 2.83 2.56
N ARG A 65 11.61 2.18 1.57
CA ARG A 65 11.84 0.74 1.61
C ARG A 65 12.71 0.37 2.81
N SER A 66 13.79 1.11 3.02
CA SER A 66 14.66 0.89 4.17
C SER A 66 13.91 1.04 5.47
N GLU A 67 13.11 2.08 5.55
CA GLU A 67 12.32 2.33 6.75
C GLU A 67 11.38 1.17 7.05
N MET A 68 10.72 0.66 6.01
CA MET A 68 9.78 -0.44 6.18
C MET A 68 10.48 -1.74 6.53
N ASN A 69 11.64 -1.97 5.92
CA ASN A 69 12.39 -3.19 6.21
C ASN A 69 12.87 -3.25 7.66
N GLU A 70 13.05 -2.09 8.27
CA GLU A 70 13.55 -2.01 9.64
C GLU A 70 12.47 -1.66 10.66
N TYR A 71 11.21 -1.67 10.24
CA TYR A 71 10.13 -1.29 11.11
C TYR A 71 9.94 -2.36 12.19
N VAL A 72 10.01 -1.97 13.45
CA VAL A 72 9.98 -2.93 14.55
C VAL A 72 8.78 -2.83 15.47
N LYS A 73 7.94 -1.84 15.27
CA LYS A 73 6.84 -1.61 16.19
C LYS A 73 5.80 -2.73 16.22
N LEU A 74 5.76 -3.57 15.20
CA LEU A 74 4.80 -4.66 15.13
C LEU A 74 5.42 -6.02 15.42
N GLN A 75 6.61 -6.04 15.96
CA GLN A 75 7.30 -7.32 16.19
C GLN A 75 6.81 -8.07 17.42
N ILE A 76 5.71 -7.66 18.03
CA ILE A 76 5.16 -8.39 19.13
C ILE A 76 4.71 -9.76 18.71
N SER A 77 4.32 -9.92 17.49
CA SER A 77 3.88 -11.21 16.98
C SER A 77 4.97 -11.93 16.21
N GLY A 78 6.21 -11.57 16.47
CA GLY A 78 7.34 -12.17 15.78
C GLY A 78 7.55 -11.50 14.44
N SER A 79 8.31 -12.11 13.57
CA SER A 79 8.68 -11.50 12.30
C SER A 79 7.56 -11.55 11.28
N GLN A 80 6.39 -12.04 11.65
CA GLN A 80 5.30 -12.16 10.71
C GLN A 80 4.65 -10.82 10.41
N PHE A 81 4.79 -9.88 11.26
CA PHE A 81 4.18 -8.58 11.11
C PHE A 81 5.19 -7.47 11.28
#